data_942885bc0f1cd34469aad5409b315edd
#
_entry.id   942885bc0f1cd34469aad5409b315edd
#
_cell.length_a   1.000
_cell.length_b   1.000
_cell.length_c   1.000
_cell.angle_alpha   90.00
_cell.angle_beta   90.00
_cell.angle_gamma   90.00
#
_symmetry.space_group_name_H-M   'P 1'
#
loop_
_entity.id
_entity.type
_entity.pdbx_description
1 polymer ?
#
loop_
_entity_poly.entity_id
_entity_poly.type
_entity_poly.pdbx_seq_one_letter_code
_entity_poly.pdbx_strand_id
1 'polypeptide(L)'
;MRMRALAVLLSASLAIPAAAQVRTIPQDARLAEIRHVQANVVELNGRQVQLAPGAQIRDTSNRIIMPVALPAGALVKYRLNELGQVHDIWLVTRQELTR
;
A
#
# COMPACT_ATOMS: atom_id res chain seq x y z
N MET A 1 43.98 -13.02 -33.82
CA MET A 1 43.57 -12.85 -33.48
C MET A 1 42.84 -12.56 -32.99
N ARG A 2 42.66 -12.41 -32.72
CA ARG A 2 42.02 -12.17 -32.18
C ARG A 2 41.05 -12.06 -31.68
N MET A 3 40.65 -11.91 -31.29
CA MET A 3 39.81 -11.79 -30.75
C MET A 3 39.01 -11.67 -30.15
N ARG A 4 38.67 -11.46 -29.76
CA ARG A 4 38.06 -11.35 -29.20
C ARG A 4 37.19 -11.11 -28.64
N ALA A 5 36.82 -10.87 -28.24
CA ALA A 5 36.05 -10.73 -27.68
C ALA A 5 35.26 -10.46 -27.27
N LEU A 6 34.88 -10.40 -27.02
CA LEU A 6 34.10 -10.16 -26.60
C LEU A 6 33.20 -10.12 -25.99
N ALA A 7 32.83 -10.02 -25.62
CA ALA A 7 32.04 -10.10 -25.19
C ALA A 7 31.33 -9.80 -24.42
N VAL A 8 31.12 -9.55 -24.03
CA VAL A 8 30.49 -9.34 -23.32
C VAL A 8 29.61 -8.96 -22.89
N LEU A 9 29.27 -8.80 -22.55
CA LEU A 9 28.56 -8.47 -22.08
C LEU A 9 27.61 -8.32 -21.65
N LEU A 10 27.14 -8.33 -21.32
CA LEU A 10 26.30 -8.24 -21.09
C LEU A 10 25.57 -8.18 -20.24
N SER A 11 25.49 -8.03 -19.63
CA SER A 11 24.96 -8.01 -18.79
C SER A 11 24.01 -7.48 -18.42
N ALA A 12 23.53 -7.41 -18.40
CA ALA A 12 22.61 -7.15 -18.19
C ALA A 12 21.91 -6.75 -17.34
N SER A 13 21.76 -6.36 -16.90
CA SER A 13 21.15 -5.81 -16.20
C SER A 13 19.94 -5.73 -16.03
N LEU A 14 19.43 -6.24 -15.57
CA LEU A 14 18.28 -6.26 -15.35
C LEU A 14 17.87 -5.72 -14.21
N ALA A 15 18.12 -4.73 -13.78
CA ALA A 15 17.67 -4.12 -12.62
C ALA A 15 16.24 -3.88 -12.71
N ILE A 16 15.47 -4.56 -11.98
CA ILE A 16 14.08 -4.28 -11.90
C ILE A 16 13.89 -3.30 -10.77
N PRO A 17 13.38 -2.12 -11.03
CA PRO A 17 13.17 -1.13 -9.99
C PRO A 17 12.20 -1.70 -8.96
N ALA A 18 12.56 -1.59 -7.71
CA ALA A 18 11.66 -2.03 -6.65
C ALA A 18 10.34 -1.29 -6.71
N ALA A 19 10.38 -0.05 -7.18
CA ALA A 19 9.17 0.76 -7.30
C ALA A 19 8.22 0.24 -8.35
N ALA A 20 8.68 -0.66 -9.20
CA ALA A 20 7.81 -1.21 -10.23
C ALA A 20 6.90 -2.32 -9.72
N GLN A 21 7.03 -2.67 -8.47
CA GLN A 21 6.13 -3.67 -7.92
C GLN A 21 4.71 -3.19 -7.99
N VAL A 22 3.86 -3.95 -8.66
CA VAL A 22 2.44 -3.65 -8.74
C VAL A 22 1.73 -4.61 -7.81
N ARG A 23 1.07 -4.06 -6.83
CA ARG A 23 0.25 -4.87 -5.92
C ARG A 23 -1.19 -4.81 -6.38
N THR A 24 -1.95 -5.81 -6.00
CA THR A 24 -3.36 -5.87 -6.34
C THR A 24 -4.18 -5.39 -5.16
N ILE A 25 -4.86 -4.28 -5.34
CA ILE A 25 -5.81 -3.78 -4.37
C ILE A 25 -7.21 -4.14 -4.88
N PRO A 26 -8.06 -4.76 -4.07
CA PRO A 26 -9.40 -5.14 -4.54
C PRO A 26 -10.17 -3.95 -5.09
N GLN A 27 -10.91 -4.19 -6.15
CA GLN A 27 -11.66 -3.12 -6.80
C GLN A 27 -12.78 -2.56 -5.92
N ASP A 28 -13.27 -3.37 -4.99
CA ASP A 28 -14.31 -2.92 -4.08
C ASP A 28 -13.77 -2.13 -2.90
N ALA A 29 -12.45 -1.97 -2.81
CA ALA A 29 -11.86 -1.15 -1.76
C ALA A 29 -12.21 0.32 -2.00
N ARG A 30 -12.55 1.02 -0.94
CA ARG A 30 -13.02 2.41 -1.02
C ARG A 30 -11.90 3.37 -0.69
N LEU A 31 -11.93 4.52 -1.36
CA LEU A 31 -10.94 5.57 -1.14
C LEU A 31 -11.37 6.47 0.00
N ALA A 32 -10.44 6.84 0.86
CA ALA A 32 -10.71 7.77 1.96
C ALA A 32 -9.42 8.40 2.43
N GLU A 33 -9.56 9.52 3.14
CA GLU A 33 -8.48 10.08 3.92
C GLU A 33 -8.56 9.49 5.31
N ILE A 34 -7.42 9.07 5.83
CA ILE A 34 -7.38 8.37 7.10
C ILE A 34 -6.61 9.17 8.14
N ARG A 35 -7.03 9.04 9.38
CA ARG A 35 -6.30 9.58 10.51
C ARG A 35 -6.47 8.63 11.68
N HIS A 36 -5.36 8.28 12.30
CA HIS A 36 -5.41 7.46 13.50
C HIS A 36 -5.85 8.32 14.68
N VAL A 37 -6.80 7.84 15.43
CA VAL A 37 -7.33 8.57 16.59
C VAL A 37 -6.69 8.03 17.86
N GLN A 38 -6.97 6.78 18.18
CA GLN A 38 -6.38 6.11 19.34
C GLN A 38 -6.61 4.62 19.21
N ALA A 39 -5.70 3.85 19.78
CA ALA A 39 -5.82 2.39 19.83
C ALA A 39 -6.25 1.85 18.46
N ASN A 40 -7.41 1.21 18.39
CA ASN A 40 -7.93 0.63 17.15
C ASN A 40 -9.02 1.49 16.49
N VAL A 41 -9.04 2.79 16.80
CA VAL A 41 -10.02 3.71 16.22
C VAL A 41 -9.32 4.61 15.23
N VAL A 42 -9.88 4.71 14.04
CA VAL A 42 -9.40 5.61 13.00
C VAL A 42 -10.56 6.43 12.48
N GLU A 43 -10.24 7.53 11.80
CA GLU A 43 -11.23 8.31 11.08
C GLU A 43 -11.02 8.10 9.59
N LEU A 44 -12.11 7.84 8.90
CA LEU A 44 -12.13 7.76 7.44
C LEU A 44 -13.05 8.86 6.95
N ASN A 45 -12.45 9.85 6.27
CA ASN A 45 -13.18 11.04 5.81
C ASN A 45 -13.92 11.72 6.98
N GLY A 46 -13.25 11.78 8.14
CA GLY A 46 -13.81 12.44 9.31
C GLY A 46 -14.77 11.62 10.14
N ARG A 47 -15.04 10.39 9.72
CA ARG A 47 -15.97 9.51 10.45
C ARG A 47 -15.17 8.46 11.21
N GLN A 48 -15.46 8.34 12.50
CA GLN A 48 -14.75 7.36 13.32
C GLN A 48 -15.26 5.94 13.02
N VAL A 49 -14.30 5.05 12.83
CA VAL A 49 -14.60 3.63 12.66
C VAL A 49 -13.57 2.82 13.43
N GLN A 50 -13.93 1.60 13.74
CA GLN A 50 -13.02 0.70 14.43
C GLN A 50 -12.31 -0.20 13.46
N LEU A 51 -11.05 -0.49 13.79
CA LEU A 51 -10.31 -1.53 13.10
C LEU A 51 -10.74 -2.89 13.63
N ALA A 52 -10.93 -3.83 12.72
CA ALA A 52 -11.28 -5.18 13.10
C ALA A 52 -10.11 -5.86 13.78
N PRO A 53 -10.36 -6.85 14.64
CA PRO A 53 -9.26 -7.69 15.13
C PRO A 53 -8.55 -8.31 13.94
N GLY A 54 -7.23 -8.22 13.93
CA GLY A 54 -6.45 -8.74 12.82
C GLY A 54 -6.43 -7.86 11.58
N ALA A 55 -6.93 -6.64 11.67
CA ALA A 55 -6.89 -5.72 10.55
C ALA A 55 -5.44 -5.47 10.13
N GLN A 56 -5.21 -5.39 8.83
CA GLN A 56 -3.89 -5.16 8.28
C GLN A 56 -3.86 -3.81 7.57
N ILE A 57 -2.82 -3.04 7.88
CA ILE A 57 -2.56 -1.77 7.23
C ILE A 57 -1.27 -1.91 6.46
N ARG A 58 -1.29 -1.62 5.17
CA ARG A 58 -0.11 -1.75 4.32
C ARG A 58 0.28 -0.39 3.78
N ASP A 59 1.57 -0.10 3.84
CA ASP A 59 2.08 1.16 3.31
C ASP A 59 2.24 1.07 1.79
N THR A 60 2.77 2.12 1.18
CA THR A 60 2.92 2.15 -0.28
C THR A 60 3.94 1.15 -0.79
N SER A 61 4.77 0.61 0.09
CA SER A 61 5.70 -0.47 -0.25
C SER A 61 5.11 -1.84 0.06
N ASN A 62 3.82 -1.87 0.39
CA ASN A 62 3.08 -3.10 0.70
C ASN A 62 3.56 -3.78 1.99
N ARG A 63 4.18 -3.02 2.88
CA ARG A 63 4.60 -3.54 4.18
C ARG A 63 3.52 -3.26 5.22
N ILE A 64 3.37 -4.18 6.16
CA ILE A 64 2.39 -4.01 7.22
C ILE A 64 2.93 -3.01 8.25
N ILE A 65 2.12 -2.04 8.60
CA ILE A 65 2.48 -1.01 9.58
C ILE A 65 1.42 -0.98 10.68
N MET A 66 1.81 -0.37 11.80
CA MET A 66 0.91 -0.18 12.93
C MET A 66 0.03 1.04 12.71
N PRO A 67 -1.17 1.07 13.29
CA PRO A 67 -2.05 2.23 13.12
C PRO A 67 -1.40 3.55 13.51
N VAL A 68 -0.57 3.54 14.54
CA VAL A 68 0.07 4.77 15.01
C VAL A 68 1.03 5.34 13.96
N ALA A 69 1.48 4.52 13.03
CA ALA A 69 2.40 4.96 11.98
C ALA A 69 1.69 5.61 10.80
N LEU A 70 0.36 5.66 10.81
CA LEU A 70 -0.39 6.25 9.70
C LEU A 70 -0.14 7.77 9.65
N PRO A 71 0.28 8.30 8.50
CA PRO A 71 0.37 9.75 8.36
C PRO A 71 -1.05 10.34 8.39
N ALA A 72 -1.22 11.40 9.16
CA ALA A 72 -2.53 12.04 9.25
C ALA A 72 -2.94 12.59 7.88
N GLY A 73 -4.15 12.28 7.46
CA GLY A 73 -4.66 12.75 6.18
C GLY A 73 -4.17 11.97 4.97
N ALA A 74 -3.51 10.84 5.19
CA ALA A 74 -3.04 10.02 4.07
C ALA A 74 -4.23 9.44 3.31
N LEU A 75 -4.05 9.29 2.00
CA LEU A 75 -5.07 8.63 1.19
C LEU A 75 -4.88 7.13 1.27
N VAL A 76 -5.98 6.45 1.49
CA VAL A 76 -5.98 4.99 1.61
C VAL A 76 -7.15 4.42 0.85
N LYS A 77 -7.05 3.14 0.54
CA LYS A 77 -8.21 2.33 0.17
C LYS A 77 -8.44 1.34 1.29
N TYR A 78 -9.70 1.05 1.56
CA TYR A 78 -10.04 0.21 2.69
C TYR A 78 -11.21 -0.70 2.38
N ARG A 79 -11.31 -1.77 3.14
CA ARG A 79 -12.44 -2.69 3.07
C ARG A 79 -12.97 -2.93 4.47
N LEU A 80 -14.27 -3.09 4.55
CA LEU A 80 -14.95 -3.40 5.80
C LEU A 80 -15.26 -4.89 5.86
N ASN A 81 -15.36 -5.39 7.08
CA ASN A 81 -15.87 -6.75 7.28
C ASN A 81 -17.40 -6.69 7.44
N GLU A 82 -18.00 -7.83 7.74
CA GLU A 82 -19.44 -7.93 7.83
C GLU A 82 -20.02 -7.11 8.97
N LEU A 83 -19.21 -6.80 9.97
CA LEU A 83 -19.64 -6.01 11.12
C LEU A 83 -19.42 -4.52 10.92
N GLY A 84 -18.97 -4.10 9.75
CA GLY A 84 -18.70 -2.69 9.50
C GLY A 84 -17.39 -2.20 10.06
N GLN A 85 -16.51 -3.10 10.48
CA GLN A 85 -15.19 -2.74 10.98
C GLN A 85 -14.18 -2.78 9.83
N VAL A 86 -13.18 -1.92 9.91
CA VAL A 86 -12.16 -1.87 8.86
C VAL A 86 -11.25 -3.08 9.00
N HIS A 87 -11.18 -3.87 7.95
CA HIS A 87 -10.39 -5.10 7.95
C HIS A 87 -9.06 -4.92 7.20
N ASP A 88 -9.06 -4.19 6.11
CA ASP A 88 -7.87 -3.97 5.30
C ASP A 88 -7.73 -2.51 4.96
N ILE A 89 -6.51 -2.01 5.01
CA ILE A 89 -6.18 -0.64 4.61
C ILE A 89 -4.91 -0.68 3.78
N TRP A 90 -4.93 0.05 2.66
CA TRP A 90 -3.75 0.22 1.81
C TRP A 90 -3.49 1.71 1.64
N LEU A 91 -2.33 2.20 2.08
CA LEU A 91 -1.91 3.53 1.70
C LEU A 91 -1.63 3.51 0.20
N VAL A 92 -2.15 4.49 -0.51
CA VAL A 92 -2.07 4.47 -1.97
C VAL A 92 -1.23 5.62 -2.48
N THR A 93 -0.59 5.39 -3.62
CA THR A 93 0.16 6.42 -4.32
C THR A 93 -0.77 7.09 -5.32
N ARG A 94 -0.32 8.25 -5.83
CA ARG A 94 -1.09 8.91 -6.88
C ARG A 94 -1.24 8.05 -8.10
N GLN A 95 -0.21 7.29 -8.42
CA GLN A 95 -0.26 6.43 -9.59
C GLN A 95 -1.33 5.37 -9.45
N GLU A 96 -1.52 4.87 -8.25
CA GLU A 96 -2.56 3.88 -8.00
C GLU A 96 -3.95 4.47 -8.08
N LEU A 97 -4.08 5.77 -7.87
CA LEU A 97 -5.38 6.43 -7.96
C LEU A 97 -5.81 6.68 -9.39
N THR A 98 -4.88 6.78 -10.31
CA THR A 98 -5.19 7.14 -11.69
C THR A 98 -5.39 5.94 -12.60
N ARG A 99 -5.35 4.76 -12.06
CA ARG A 99 -5.53 3.55 -12.87
C ARG A 99 -6.96 3.25 -13.15
#